data_be06ed321a3e2bef61b062fa26fa7623
#
_entry.id   be06ed321a3e2bef61b062fa26fa7623
#
_cell.length_a   1.000
_cell.length_b   1.000
_cell.length_c   1.000
_cell.angle_alpha   90.00
_cell.angle_beta   90.00
_cell.angle_gamma   90.00
#
_symmetry.space_group_name_H-M   'P 1'
#
loop_
_entity.id
_entity.type
_entity.pdbx_description
1 polymer ?
#
loop_
_entity_poly.entity_id
_entity_poly.type
_entity_poly.pdbx_seq_one_letter_code
_entity_poly.pdbx_strand_id
1 'polypeptide(L)'
;MSNADPASGGPCPPPIIQVEDDRTSYSEEGFRRGVLDHLHFTMGKEDAHATPHDRYMSLAYAVRDRVTAKWMRTKDAYRQQDPKRVYYLSAEFLLGRALSNNLLSLGLYDTAQNVLGGLGLHMGDLLDQERDAGLGNGGHTV
;
A
#
# COMPACT_ATOMS: atom_id res chain seq x y z
N MET A 1 -55.33 -21.81 -6.62
CA MET A 1 -54.08 -22.52 -6.92
C MET A 1 -53.28 -21.62 -7.81
N SER A 2 -52.37 -20.86 -7.22
CA SER A 2 -51.50 -19.92 -7.92
C SER A 2 -50.06 -20.40 -7.74
N ASN A 3 -49.47 -20.85 -8.83
CA ASN A 3 -48.06 -21.23 -8.88
C ASN A 3 -47.20 -19.99 -8.82
N ALA A 4 -46.45 -19.88 -7.76
CA ALA A 4 -45.37 -18.91 -7.67
C ALA A 4 -44.13 -19.50 -8.35
N ASP A 5 -43.66 -18.84 -9.40
CA ASP A 5 -42.41 -19.12 -10.06
C ASP A 5 -41.21 -18.82 -9.14
N PRO A 6 -40.29 -19.75 -8.91
CA PRO A 6 -39.02 -19.49 -8.22
C PRO A 6 -37.92 -19.31 -9.26
N ALA A 7 -37.79 -18.15 -9.88
CA ALA A 7 -36.65 -17.87 -10.75
C ALA A 7 -36.28 -16.40 -10.72
N SER A 8 -35.71 -15.95 -9.61
CA SER A 8 -34.82 -14.78 -9.62
C SER A 8 -33.40 -15.21 -9.17
N GLY A 9 -32.77 -16.05 -9.99
CA GLY A 9 -31.36 -16.30 -9.92
C GLY A 9 -30.61 -15.04 -10.33
N GLY A 10 -30.31 -14.18 -9.37
CA GLY A 10 -29.34 -13.10 -9.60
C GLY A 10 -28.00 -13.69 -10.06
N PRO A 11 -27.19 -12.94 -10.78
CA PRO A 11 -25.89 -13.42 -11.25
C PRO A 11 -25.09 -13.94 -10.07
N CYS A 12 -24.58 -15.17 -10.20
CA CYS A 12 -23.71 -15.78 -9.19
C CYS A 12 -22.56 -14.81 -8.89
N PRO A 13 -22.29 -14.47 -7.61
CA PRO A 13 -21.17 -13.61 -7.29
C PRO A 13 -19.88 -14.23 -7.83
N PRO A 14 -18.97 -13.41 -8.37
CA PRO A 14 -17.70 -13.92 -8.89
C PRO A 14 -16.95 -14.66 -7.78
N PRO A 15 -16.17 -15.69 -8.13
CA PRO A 15 -15.41 -16.45 -7.14
C PRO A 15 -14.50 -15.50 -6.35
N ILE A 16 -14.51 -15.66 -5.04
CA ILE A 16 -13.61 -14.90 -4.14
C ILE A 16 -12.20 -15.41 -4.42
N ILE A 17 -11.38 -14.55 -5.06
CA ILE A 17 -9.97 -14.82 -5.20
C ILE A 17 -9.33 -14.60 -3.83
N GLN A 18 -8.90 -15.67 -3.18
CA GLN A 18 -8.08 -15.56 -1.98
C GLN A 18 -6.69 -15.09 -2.38
N VAL A 19 -6.31 -13.91 -1.90
CA VAL A 19 -4.95 -13.39 -1.99
C VAL A 19 -4.18 -13.91 -0.78
N GLU A 20 -2.96 -14.41 -0.99
CA GLU A 20 -2.10 -14.90 0.09
C GLU A 20 -1.84 -13.80 1.14
N ASP A 21 -2.07 -14.13 2.41
CA ASP A 21 -1.98 -13.17 3.52
C ASP A 21 -0.54 -12.87 3.95
N ASP A 22 0.43 -13.71 3.58
CA ASP A 22 1.83 -13.57 3.97
C ASP A 22 2.45 -12.28 3.42
N ARG A 23 2.03 -11.84 2.24
CA ARG A 23 2.49 -10.60 1.60
C ARG A 23 2.11 -9.33 2.38
N THR A 24 1.04 -9.37 3.15
CA THR A 24 0.50 -8.24 3.90
C THR A 24 0.68 -8.37 5.41
N SER A 25 1.46 -9.34 5.86
CA SER A 25 1.76 -9.57 7.27
C SER A 25 2.42 -8.34 7.93
N TYR A 26 2.03 -8.09 9.19
CA TYR A 26 2.56 -7.02 10.04
C TYR A 26 3.71 -7.49 10.94
N SER A 27 4.07 -8.78 10.91
CA SER A 27 5.23 -9.29 11.64
C SER A 27 6.53 -8.77 11.01
N GLU A 28 7.59 -8.66 11.82
CA GLU A 28 8.92 -8.26 11.32
C GLU A 28 9.41 -9.19 10.21
N GLU A 29 9.23 -10.50 10.38
CA GLU A 29 9.63 -11.49 9.38
C GLU A 29 8.85 -11.33 8.08
N GLY A 30 7.51 -11.19 8.14
CA GLY A 30 6.68 -10.99 6.95
C GLY A 30 6.93 -9.64 6.28
N PHE A 31 7.23 -8.60 7.07
CA PHE A 31 7.60 -7.30 6.51
C PHE A 31 8.97 -7.34 5.83
N ARG A 32 9.97 -7.95 6.49
CA ARG A 32 11.32 -8.16 5.93
C ARG A 32 11.26 -8.92 4.62
N ARG A 33 10.52 -10.04 4.59
CA ARG A 33 10.32 -10.82 3.36
C ARG A 33 9.73 -9.95 2.26
N GLY A 34 8.67 -9.19 2.53
CA GLY A 34 8.04 -8.31 1.56
C GLY A 34 9.02 -7.28 0.96
N VAL A 35 9.90 -6.69 1.77
CA VAL A 35 10.93 -5.76 1.27
C VAL A 35 11.93 -6.48 0.36
N LEU A 36 12.43 -7.66 0.76
CA LEU A 36 13.39 -8.43 -0.03
C LEU A 36 12.78 -8.99 -1.31
N ASP A 37 11.54 -9.46 -1.26
CA ASP A 37 10.80 -9.94 -2.44
C ASP A 37 10.60 -8.82 -3.45
N HIS A 38 10.25 -7.62 -3.01
CA HIS A 38 10.15 -6.47 -3.90
C HIS A 38 11.50 -6.07 -4.48
N LEU A 39 12.59 -6.13 -3.70
CA LEU A 39 13.92 -5.85 -4.23
C LEU A 39 14.28 -6.85 -5.34
N HIS A 40 14.04 -8.14 -5.10
CA HIS A 40 14.43 -9.19 -6.04
C HIS A 40 13.47 -9.28 -7.24
N PHE A 41 12.17 -9.42 -7.01
CA PHE A 41 11.20 -9.73 -8.07
C PHE A 41 10.59 -8.49 -8.74
N THR A 42 10.44 -7.38 -8.02
CA THR A 42 9.86 -6.16 -8.59
C THR A 42 10.94 -5.27 -9.19
N MET A 43 12.04 -5.06 -8.46
CA MET A 43 13.14 -4.22 -8.92
C MET A 43 14.16 -5.01 -9.77
N GLY A 44 14.15 -6.35 -9.69
CA GLY A 44 15.10 -7.20 -10.42
C GLY A 44 16.54 -7.00 -9.94
N LYS A 45 16.73 -6.76 -8.65
CA LYS A 45 18.04 -6.47 -8.06
C LYS A 45 18.39 -7.47 -6.97
N GLU A 46 19.67 -7.84 -6.93
CA GLU A 46 20.28 -8.48 -5.77
C GLU A 46 20.77 -7.42 -4.79
N ASP A 47 20.75 -7.72 -3.51
CA ASP A 47 21.11 -6.75 -2.46
C ASP A 47 22.53 -6.16 -2.66
N ALA A 48 23.48 -6.97 -3.14
CA ALA A 48 24.86 -6.54 -3.41
C ALA A 48 24.95 -5.45 -4.51
N HIS A 49 23.97 -5.37 -5.39
CA HIS A 49 23.95 -4.45 -6.54
C HIS A 49 22.82 -3.40 -6.45
N ALA A 50 22.09 -3.39 -5.34
CA ALA A 50 20.98 -2.48 -5.13
C ALA A 50 21.47 -1.07 -4.78
N THR A 51 20.95 -0.08 -5.49
CA THR A 51 21.18 1.33 -5.16
C THR A 51 20.32 1.76 -3.95
N PRO A 52 20.63 2.88 -3.28
CA PRO A 52 19.75 3.43 -2.25
C PRO A 52 18.32 3.65 -2.73
N HIS A 53 18.15 4.08 -3.99
CA HIS A 53 16.84 4.26 -4.60
C HIS A 53 16.10 2.92 -4.80
N ASP A 54 16.78 1.86 -5.24
CA ASP A 54 16.16 0.53 -5.38
C ASP A 54 15.64 0.01 -4.03
N ARG A 55 16.41 0.21 -2.95
CA ARG A 55 16.04 -0.16 -1.59
C ARG A 55 14.87 0.68 -1.06
N TYR A 56 14.86 1.99 -1.34
CA TYR A 56 13.72 2.86 -1.05
C TYR A 56 12.45 2.36 -1.78
N MET A 57 12.55 2.06 -3.06
CA MET A 57 11.41 1.58 -3.85
C MET A 57 10.89 0.24 -3.35
N SER A 58 11.75 -0.70 -2.98
CA SER A 58 11.33 -1.99 -2.42
C SER A 58 10.57 -1.82 -1.09
N LEU A 59 11.06 -0.94 -0.21
CA LEU A 59 10.36 -0.57 1.02
C LEU A 59 8.99 0.07 0.72
N ALA A 60 8.95 1.02 -0.22
CA ALA A 60 7.73 1.71 -0.62
C ALA A 60 6.68 0.74 -1.18
N TYR A 61 7.07 -0.24 -1.98
CA TYR A 61 6.18 -1.29 -2.48
C TYR A 61 5.67 -2.20 -1.36
N ALA A 62 6.53 -2.60 -0.42
CA ALA A 62 6.11 -3.41 0.72
C ALA A 62 5.08 -2.68 1.61
N VAL A 63 5.22 -1.36 1.78
CA VAL A 63 4.25 -0.51 2.48
C VAL A 63 2.97 -0.37 1.65
N ARG A 64 3.08 -0.13 0.34
CA ARG A 64 1.95 0.00 -0.58
C ARG A 64 1.06 -1.23 -0.58
N ASP A 65 1.60 -2.43 -0.54
CA ASP A 65 0.81 -3.67 -0.49
C ASP A 65 -0.13 -3.67 0.71
N ARG A 66 0.32 -3.23 1.87
CA ARG A 66 -0.47 -3.15 3.10
C ARG A 66 -1.52 -2.02 3.06
N VAL A 67 -1.14 -0.87 2.50
CA VAL A 67 -2.09 0.22 2.24
C VAL A 67 -3.20 -0.25 1.30
N THR A 68 -2.83 -0.94 0.21
CA THR A 68 -3.78 -1.47 -0.78
C THR A 68 -4.72 -2.50 -0.15
N ALA A 69 -4.21 -3.41 0.67
CA ALA A 69 -5.03 -4.40 1.37
C ALA A 69 -6.08 -3.72 2.29
N LYS A 70 -5.69 -2.70 3.05
CA LYS A 70 -6.63 -1.91 3.87
C LYS A 70 -7.63 -1.16 3.00
N TRP A 71 -7.20 -0.56 1.92
CA TRP A 71 -8.08 0.16 1.00
C TRP A 71 -9.13 -0.74 0.36
N MET A 72 -8.76 -1.95 -0.05
CA MET A 72 -9.71 -2.94 -0.59
C MET A 72 -10.78 -3.32 0.43
N ARG A 73 -10.38 -3.56 1.70
CA ARG A 73 -11.34 -3.82 2.79
C ARG A 73 -12.30 -2.65 3.01
N THR A 74 -11.81 -1.42 2.96
CA THR A 74 -12.65 -0.21 3.06
C THR A 74 -13.63 -0.13 1.90
N LYS A 75 -13.20 -0.43 0.68
CA LYS A 75 -14.10 -0.45 -0.50
C LYS A 75 -15.20 -1.48 -0.36
N ASP A 76 -14.87 -2.65 0.17
CA ASP A 76 -15.86 -3.71 0.39
C ASP A 76 -16.87 -3.31 1.48
N ALA A 77 -16.41 -2.71 2.57
CA ALA A 77 -17.31 -2.16 3.60
C ALA A 77 -18.25 -1.08 3.01
N TYR A 78 -17.75 -0.20 2.13
CA TYR A 78 -18.58 0.80 1.46
C TYR A 78 -19.60 0.19 0.50
N ARG A 79 -19.28 -0.92 -0.16
CA ARG A 79 -20.25 -1.64 -1.00
C ARG A 79 -21.36 -2.29 -0.19
N GLN A 80 -21.00 -2.84 0.99
CA GLN A 80 -21.96 -3.54 1.85
C GLN A 80 -22.86 -2.58 2.63
N GLN A 81 -22.33 -1.45 3.09
CA GLN A 81 -23.05 -0.50 3.94
C GLN A 81 -23.73 0.63 3.14
N ASP A 82 -23.35 0.80 1.88
CA ASP A 82 -23.80 1.89 0.99
C ASP A 82 -23.88 3.26 1.69
N PRO A 83 -22.80 3.73 2.35
CA PRO A 83 -22.82 4.97 3.10
C PRO A 83 -22.90 6.17 2.16
N LYS A 84 -23.42 7.27 2.66
CA LYS A 84 -23.37 8.56 1.97
C LYS A 84 -21.93 8.94 1.66
N ARG A 85 -21.62 9.19 0.38
CA ARG A 85 -20.28 9.54 -0.08
C ARG A 85 -20.15 11.05 -0.24
N VAL A 86 -19.08 11.61 0.28
CA VAL A 86 -18.70 13.00 0.08
C VAL A 86 -17.44 13.01 -0.80
N TYR A 87 -17.46 13.82 -1.84
CA TYR A 87 -16.33 14.00 -2.76
C TYR A 87 -15.78 15.40 -2.58
N TYR A 88 -14.50 15.49 -2.26
CA TYR A 88 -13.76 16.75 -2.27
C TYR A 88 -12.92 16.81 -3.54
N LEU A 89 -13.20 17.78 -4.39
CA LEU A 89 -12.49 17.98 -5.65
C LEU A 89 -11.62 19.22 -5.53
N SER A 90 -10.34 19.09 -5.78
CA SER A 90 -9.40 20.20 -5.85
C SER A 90 -8.40 19.94 -6.96
N ALA A 91 -8.02 21.01 -7.67
CA ALA A 91 -6.89 20.97 -8.60
C ALA A 91 -5.53 21.10 -7.88
N GLU A 92 -5.56 21.45 -6.60
CA GLU A 92 -4.39 21.77 -5.80
C GLU A 92 -4.40 21.00 -4.49
N PHE A 93 -3.43 20.08 -4.33
CA PHE A 93 -3.19 19.37 -3.08
C PHE A 93 -1.74 19.59 -2.66
N LEU A 94 -1.52 19.99 -1.43
CA LEU A 94 -0.19 19.98 -0.83
C LEU A 94 0.11 18.55 -0.37
N LEU A 95 0.85 17.82 -1.21
CA LEU A 95 1.27 16.45 -0.92
C LEU A 95 2.68 16.51 -0.33
N GLY A 96 3.05 16.17 0.75
CA GLY A 96 4.43 15.99 1.24
C GLY A 96 4.93 14.60 0.93
N ARG A 97 6.01 14.22 1.57
CA ARG A 97 6.56 12.87 1.56
C ARG A 97 5.56 11.92 2.23
N ALA A 98 5.23 10.82 1.56
CA ALA A 98 4.13 9.95 1.96
C ALA A 98 4.58 8.71 2.74
N LEU A 99 5.83 8.23 2.54
CA LEU A 99 6.28 6.95 3.07
C LEU A 99 6.25 6.91 4.60
N SER A 100 6.85 7.90 5.27
CA SER A 100 6.87 7.94 6.74
C SER A 100 5.47 8.08 7.33
N ASN A 101 4.62 8.92 6.71
CA ASN A 101 3.23 9.07 7.12
C ASN A 101 2.43 7.77 6.98
N ASN A 102 2.63 7.01 5.90
CA ASN A 102 1.99 5.73 5.70
C ASN A 102 2.48 4.68 6.70
N LEU A 103 3.78 4.62 7.00
CA LEU A 103 4.33 3.74 8.04
C LEU A 103 3.71 4.02 9.41
N LEU A 104 3.60 5.30 9.80
CA LEU A 104 2.95 5.70 11.05
C LEU A 104 1.47 5.33 11.06
N SER A 105 0.73 5.63 9.98
CA SER A 105 -0.70 5.34 9.87
C SER A 105 -1.02 3.84 9.85
N LEU A 106 -0.09 3.02 9.40
CA LEU A 106 -0.18 1.56 9.43
C LEU A 106 0.25 0.98 10.79
N GLY A 107 0.92 1.74 11.64
CA GLY A 107 1.55 1.24 12.87
C GLY A 107 2.78 0.35 12.59
N LEU A 108 3.47 0.59 11.49
CA LEU A 108 4.62 -0.21 11.02
C LEU A 108 5.96 0.54 11.13
N TYR A 109 5.99 1.74 11.67
CA TYR A 109 7.21 2.55 11.70
C TYR A 109 8.34 1.85 12.47
N ASP A 110 8.06 1.37 13.67
CA ASP A 110 9.04 0.68 14.52
C ASP A 110 9.45 -0.67 13.90
N THR A 111 8.48 -1.42 13.37
CA THR A 111 8.76 -2.67 12.64
C THR A 111 9.69 -2.44 11.45
N ALA A 112 9.43 -1.41 10.66
CA ALA A 112 10.26 -1.07 9.52
C ALA A 112 11.67 -0.64 9.96
N GLN A 113 11.77 0.15 11.03
CA GLN A 113 13.04 0.58 11.58
C GLN A 113 13.89 -0.61 12.07
N ASN A 114 13.28 -1.56 12.78
CA ASN A 114 13.94 -2.79 13.25
C ASN A 114 14.41 -3.66 12.08
N VAL A 115 13.53 -3.88 11.10
CA VAL A 115 13.85 -4.69 9.91
C VAL A 115 14.99 -4.07 9.11
N LEU A 116 14.95 -2.76 8.86
CA LEU A 116 16.00 -2.05 8.14
C LEU A 116 17.32 -2.08 8.92
N GLY A 117 17.29 -1.86 10.23
CA GLY A 117 18.46 -1.99 11.10
C GLY A 117 19.08 -3.39 11.02
N GLY A 118 18.26 -4.43 10.99
CA GLY A 118 18.70 -5.83 10.79
C GLY A 118 19.30 -6.11 9.39
N LEU A 119 18.99 -5.28 8.40
CA LEU A 119 19.58 -5.32 7.05
C LEU A 119 20.78 -4.34 6.91
N GLY A 120 21.21 -3.67 7.98
CA GLY A 120 22.29 -2.70 7.94
C GLY A 120 21.92 -1.38 7.24
N LEU A 121 20.63 -1.07 7.14
CA LEU A 121 20.11 0.13 6.50
C LEU A 121 19.58 1.14 7.53
N HIS A 122 19.74 2.43 7.24
CA HIS A 122 19.17 3.51 8.07
C HIS A 122 17.88 4.03 7.46
N MET A 123 16.83 4.08 8.27
CA MET A 123 15.51 4.57 7.85
C MET A 123 15.60 6.01 7.27
N GLY A 124 16.36 6.90 7.91
CA GLY A 124 16.50 8.28 7.46
C GLY A 124 17.03 8.40 6.04
N ASP A 125 18.08 7.63 5.71
CA ASP A 125 18.70 7.63 4.37
C ASP A 125 17.73 7.18 3.28
N LEU A 126 16.83 6.23 3.62
CA LEU A 126 15.81 5.76 2.69
C LEU A 126 14.67 6.77 2.54
N LEU A 127 14.22 7.39 3.63
CA LEU A 127 13.20 8.43 3.57
C LEU A 127 13.66 9.66 2.77
N ASP A 128 14.96 9.95 2.77
CA ASP A 128 15.54 11.05 1.99
C ASP A 128 15.60 10.77 0.48
N GLN A 129 15.42 9.52 0.06
CA GLN A 129 15.26 9.17 -1.36
C GLN A 129 13.87 9.56 -1.91
N GLU A 130 12.87 9.75 -1.05
CA GLU A 130 11.54 10.14 -1.46
C GLU A 130 11.53 11.58 -1.95
N ARG A 131 11.18 11.75 -3.22
CA ARG A 131 11.00 13.08 -3.81
C ARG A 131 9.70 13.69 -3.31
N ASP A 132 9.71 14.99 -3.05
CA ASP A 132 8.51 15.72 -2.71
C ASP A 132 7.57 15.79 -3.92
N ALA A 133 6.32 15.34 -3.72
CA ALA A 133 5.31 15.37 -4.77
C ALA A 133 4.70 16.77 -4.85
N GLY A 134 5.37 17.66 -5.56
CA GLY A 134 4.91 19.04 -5.79
C GLY A 134 3.83 19.21 -6.84
N LEU A 135 3.13 18.14 -7.23
CA LEU A 135 2.07 18.19 -8.24
C LEU A 135 0.82 18.90 -7.72
N GLY A 136 0.38 19.94 -8.42
CA GLY A 136 -0.86 20.64 -8.13
C GLY A 136 -0.75 21.78 -7.12
N ASN A 137 0.44 22.21 -6.76
CA ASN A 137 0.63 23.46 -6.00
C ASN A 137 0.48 24.65 -6.94
N GLY A 138 -0.73 25.17 -7.10
CA GLY A 138 -1.11 26.24 -8.03
C GLY A 138 -0.43 27.59 -7.87
N GLY A 139 0.70 27.65 -7.19
CA GLY A 139 1.51 28.84 -6.99
C GLY A 139 3.00 28.66 -7.27
N HIS A 140 3.46 27.47 -7.56
CA HIS A 140 4.89 27.20 -7.81
C HIS A 140 5.18 26.81 -9.25
N THR A 141 4.73 27.64 -10.19
CA THR A 141 5.40 27.76 -11.48
C THR A 141 6.44 28.88 -11.35
N VAL A 142 7.64 28.52 -11.00
CA VAL A 142 8.83 29.33 -11.25
C VAL A 142 9.71 28.58 -12.20
#